data_503b8d6369fa4c4fdb5a69d58f06f5bf
#
_entry.id   503b8d6369fa4c4fdb5a69d58f06f5bf
#
_cell.length_a   1.000
_cell.length_b   1.000
_cell.length_c   1.000
_cell.angle_alpha   90.00
_cell.angle_beta   90.00
_cell.angle_gamma   90.00
#
_symmetry.space_group_name_H-M   'P 1'
#
loop_
_entity.id
_entity.type
_entity.pdbx_description
1 polymer ?
#
loop_
_entity_poly.entity_id
_entity_poly.type
_entity_poly.pdbx_seq_one_letter_code
_entity_poly.pdbx_strand_id
1 'polypeptide(L)'
;MTYSFTEKKRLRKDFGSMPGVMDIPYLLAIQLDSYRKFTQSGTPVDERGDYGLHAAFRSVFPIASYSGSAALEYVDYALGKPVFDVDECVLRGTTYACALRVKVRLIIYDKEASSKSIKDIKEQDVYMGEIPLMTGNGTFVINGTERVIVSQLHRSPGVFFDHDRGKTHSSGKLLYSARIIPYRGSWLDFEFDPKDQVFARIDRRRKLPATVLLRALGYESEDILEMFYENTTFELVDDNMASMALVPKRLQGDMAAFDIMAGDTVIVESGRRITARHIRQLEKANVEVLSVPDEYLLGRRVAKAIIDTASGEVLLEANGEITEEVLHAFRDKGISTVETIYTNEIDCGPFISDT
;
A
#
# COMPACT_ATOMS: atom_id res chain seq x y z
N MET A 1 54.64 -6.32 10.39
CA MET A 1 54.90 -5.46 9.21
C MET A 1 56.35 -5.60 8.82
N THR A 2 56.62 -6.06 7.64
CA THR A 2 57.98 -6.15 7.08
C THR A 2 58.29 -4.82 6.36
N TYR A 3 59.36 -4.19 6.78
CA TYR A 3 59.87 -2.99 6.14
C TYR A 3 61.16 -3.30 5.39
N SER A 4 61.26 -2.85 4.15
CA SER A 4 62.51 -2.91 3.40
C SER A 4 63.21 -1.57 3.36
N PHE A 5 64.55 -1.57 3.51
CA PHE A 5 65.38 -0.38 3.44
C PHE A 5 66.06 -0.30 2.08
N THR A 6 66.00 0.86 1.47
CA THR A 6 66.79 1.15 0.27
C THR A 6 68.11 1.80 0.65
N GLU A 7 69.06 1.88 -0.27
CA GLU A 7 70.32 2.56 -0.09
C GLU A 7 70.19 4.02 0.42
N LYS A 8 69.03 4.64 0.15
CA LYS A 8 68.74 6.01 0.65
C LYS A 8 68.04 5.98 2.01
N LYS A 9 68.03 4.88 2.73
CA LYS A 9 67.43 4.70 4.05
C LYS A 9 65.91 5.04 4.09
N ARG A 10 65.19 4.87 2.96
CA ARG A 10 63.76 5.08 2.93
C ARG A 10 63.04 3.82 3.42
N LEU A 11 62.17 4.00 4.42
CA LEU A 11 61.26 2.96 4.87
C LEU A 11 60.20 2.72 3.79
N ARG A 12 60.14 1.52 3.25
CA ARG A 12 59.11 1.12 2.31
C ARG A 12 58.21 0.10 2.99
N LYS A 13 56.91 0.34 2.88
CA LYS A 13 55.92 -0.61 3.35
C LYS A 13 55.66 -1.66 2.26
N ASP A 14 55.81 -2.91 2.62
CA ASP A 14 55.44 -4.02 1.74
C ASP A 14 53.94 -4.28 1.83
N PHE A 15 53.22 -3.91 0.79
CA PHE A 15 51.75 -4.14 0.72
C PHE A 15 51.41 -5.57 0.32
N GLY A 16 52.37 -6.37 -0.19
CA GLY A 16 52.15 -7.77 -0.53
C GLY A 16 52.05 -8.69 0.69
N SER A 17 52.58 -8.26 1.86
CA SER A 17 52.55 -9.00 3.12
C SER A 17 51.49 -8.48 4.11
N MET A 18 50.55 -7.66 3.66
CA MET A 18 49.47 -7.21 4.55
C MET A 18 48.59 -8.42 4.94
N PRO A 19 48.34 -8.62 6.26
CA PRO A 19 47.39 -9.66 6.68
C PRO A 19 46.05 -9.37 6.06
N GLY A 20 45.39 -10.39 5.56
CA GLY A 20 44.03 -10.30 5.06
C GLY A 20 43.11 -9.80 6.19
N VAL A 21 42.40 -8.71 5.94
CA VAL A 21 41.43 -8.15 6.91
C VAL A 21 40.15 -8.97 6.93
N MET A 22 39.87 -9.65 5.82
CA MET A 22 38.65 -10.44 5.61
C MET A 22 38.96 -11.58 4.65
N ASP A 23 38.41 -12.75 4.92
CA ASP A 23 38.50 -13.88 4.00
C ASP A 23 37.80 -13.57 2.66
N ILE A 24 38.30 -14.13 1.57
CA ILE A 24 37.68 -13.99 0.26
C ILE A 24 36.35 -14.75 0.31
N PRO A 25 35.20 -14.10 0.05
CA PRO A 25 33.92 -14.77 0.03
C PRO A 25 33.87 -15.78 -1.11
N TYR A 26 33.07 -16.83 -0.94
CA TYR A 26 32.82 -17.80 -2.02
C TYR A 26 32.06 -17.14 -3.15
N LEU A 27 32.72 -16.87 -4.26
CA LEU A 27 32.20 -16.03 -5.36
C LEU A 27 31.00 -16.65 -6.08
N LEU A 28 30.86 -17.98 -6.05
CA LEU A 28 29.72 -18.70 -6.64
C LEU A 28 28.53 -18.84 -5.69
N ALA A 29 28.64 -18.41 -4.45
CA ALA A 29 27.58 -18.56 -3.44
C ALA A 29 26.26 -17.91 -3.89
N ILE A 30 26.31 -16.76 -4.54
CA ILE A 30 25.11 -16.06 -5.04
C ILE A 30 24.29 -16.98 -5.97
N GLN A 31 24.97 -17.64 -6.90
CA GLN A 31 24.31 -18.54 -7.85
C GLN A 31 23.77 -19.80 -7.18
N LEU A 32 24.63 -20.50 -6.46
CA LEU A 32 24.32 -21.79 -5.84
C LEU A 32 23.26 -21.67 -4.74
N ASP A 33 23.39 -20.68 -3.86
CA ASP A 33 22.43 -20.50 -2.76
C ASP A 33 21.07 -20.00 -3.27
N SER A 34 21.07 -19.12 -4.28
CA SER A 34 19.84 -18.67 -4.92
C SER A 34 19.07 -19.84 -5.54
N TYR A 35 19.77 -20.72 -6.27
CA TYR A 35 19.14 -21.88 -6.89
C TYR A 35 18.70 -22.92 -5.85
N ARG A 36 19.48 -23.16 -4.81
CA ARG A 36 19.10 -24.02 -3.69
C ARG A 36 17.85 -23.52 -2.97
N LYS A 37 17.78 -22.22 -2.71
CA LYS A 37 16.60 -21.59 -2.14
C LYS A 37 15.40 -21.68 -3.09
N PHE A 38 15.60 -21.49 -4.39
CA PHE A 38 14.52 -21.59 -5.37
C PHE A 38 13.91 -22.99 -5.43
N THR A 39 14.76 -24.03 -5.51
CA THR A 39 14.28 -25.41 -5.65
C THR A 39 13.90 -26.07 -4.34
N GLN A 40 14.47 -25.64 -3.21
CA GLN A 40 14.33 -26.28 -1.89
C GLN A 40 14.39 -27.81 -1.96
N SER A 41 15.25 -28.32 -2.86
CA SER A 41 15.42 -29.75 -3.14
C SER A 41 15.95 -30.47 -1.89
N GLY A 42 15.30 -31.55 -1.51
CA GLY A 42 15.69 -32.34 -0.32
C GLY A 42 15.15 -31.83 1.02
N THR A 43 14.45 -30.71 1.04
CA THR A 43 13.77 -30.19 2.24
C THR A 43 12.37 -30.81 2.34
N PRO A 44 11.96 -31.40 3.49
CA PRO A 44 10.60 -31.86 3.70
C PRO A 44 9.59 -30.71 3.55
N VAL A 45 8.36 -31.03 3.14
CA VAL A 45 7.31 -30.02 2.87
C VAL A 45 7.07 -29.11 4.05
N ASP A 46 7.03 -29.67 5.26
CA ASP A 46 6.74 -28.97 6.51
C ASP A 46 7.84 -27.97 6.92
N GLU A 47 9.07 -28.17 6.39
CA GLU A 47 10.22 -27.31 6.66
C GLU A 47 10.51 -26.32 5.53
N ARG A 48 9.76 -26.38 4.42
CA ARG A 48 9.97 -25.48 3.30
C ARG A 48 9.52 -24.05 3.62
N GLY A 49 10.40 -23.11 3.36
CA GLY A 49 10.08 -21.68 3.47
C GLY A 49 9.17 -21.21 2.35
N ASP A 50 8.42 -20.13 2.61
CA ASP A 50 7.48 -19.53 1.65
C ASP A 50 8.21 -18.68 0.60
N TYR A 51 9.06 -19.33 -0.20
CA TYR A 51 9.81 -18.73 -1.33
C TYR A 51 10.08 -19.77 -2.42
N GLY A 52 10.52 -19.30 -3.60
CA GLY A 52 10.86 -20.13 -4.73
C GLY A 52 9.68 -20.90 -5.30
N LEU A 53 9.90 -22.16 -5.69
CA LEU A 53 8.87 -23.03 -6.29
C LEU A 53 7.71 -23.30 -5.33
N HIS A 54 7.99 -23.48 -4.05
CA HIS A 54 6.96 -23.73 -3.04
C HIS A 54 5.97 -22.55 -2.95
N ALA A 55 6.48 -21.32 -2.84
CA ALA A 55 5.64 -20.14 -2.83
C ALA A 55 4.85 -19.96 -4.13
N ALA A 56 5.47 -20.27 -5.29
CA ALA A 56 4.81 -20.19 -6.59
C ALA A 56 3.59 -21.14 -6.67
N PHE A 57 3.71 -22.35 -6.18
CA PHE A 57 2.58 -23.28 -6.14
C PHE A 57 1.53 -22.81 -5.13
N ARG A 58 1.92 -22.41 -3.92
CA ARG A 58 0.98 -21.91 -2.92
C ARG A 58 0.21 -20.66 -3.35
N SER A 59 0.78 -19.83 -4.20
CA SER A 59 0.09 -18.63 -4.72
C SER A 59 -1.02 -18.96 -5.73
N VAL A 60 -0.94 -20.11 -6.40
CA VAL A 60 -1.93 -20.55 -7.40
C VAL A 60 -2.98 -21.47 -6.78
N PHE A 61 -2.55 -22.36 -5.89
CA PHE A 61 -3.44 -23.31 -5.22
C PHE A 61 -3.92 -22.76 -3.88
N PRO A 62 -5.14 -23.10 -3.43
CA PRO A 62 -6.09 -24.03 -4.05
C PRO A 62 -6.83 -23.44 -5.25
N ILE A 63 -7.12 -24.28 -6.24
CA ILE A 63 -7.92 -23.93 -7.41
C ILE A 63 -9.33 -24.49 -7.18
N ALA A 64 -10.31 -23.61 -6.97
CA ALA A 64 -11.71 -24.01 -6.81
C ALA A 64 -12.41 -24.09 -8.16
N SER A 65 -13.31 -25.06 -8.31
CA SER A 65 -14.20 -25.12 -9.47
C SER A 65 -15.20 -23.97 -9.44
N TYR A 66 -15.65 -23.50 -10.60
CA TYR A 66 -16.66 -22.44 -10.71
C TYR A 66 -17.95 -22.76 -9.93
N SER A 67 -18.36 -24.03 -9.89
CA SER A 67 -19.54 -24.50 -9.17
C SER A 67 -19.30 -24.71 -7.66
N GLY A 68 -18.07 -24.50 -7.17
CA GLY A 68 -17.72 -24.76 -5.78
C GLY A 68 -17.76 -26.23 -5.36
N SER A 69 -17.99 -27.16 -6.31
CA SER A 69 -18.17 -28.59 -6.03
C SER A 69 -16.87 -29.38 -5.94
N ALA A 70 -15.75 -28.80 -6.32
CA ALA A 70 -14.42 -29.42 -6.22
C ALA A 70 -13.34 -28.36 -5.97
N ALA A 71 -12.29 -28.77 -5.30
CA ALA A 71 -11.08 -27.96 -5.12
C ALA A 71 -9.84 -28.83 -5.41
N LEU A 72 -8.86 -28.23 -6.07
CA LEU A 72 -7.57 -28.85 -6.31
C LEU A 72 -6.54 -28.20 -5.40
N GLU A 73 -5.94 -28.97 -4.52
CA GLU A 73 -4.94 -28.50 -3.56
C GLU A 73 -3.54 -28.97 -3.97
N TYR A 74 -2.57 -28.15 -3.68
CA TYR A 74 -1.17 -28.49 -3.75
C TYR A 74 -0.74 -29.20 -2.47
N VAL A 75 -0.06 -30.35 -2.61
CA VAL A 75 0.48 -31.11 -1.47
C VAL A 75 1.99 -30.98 -1.43
N ASP A 76 2.69 -31.35 -2.49
CA ASP A 76 4.15 -31.39 -2.56
C ASP A 76 4.63 -31.31 -4.01
N TYR A 77 5.92 -31.08 -4.21
CA TYR A 77 6.58 -31.30 -5.49
C TYR A 77 7.87 -32.09 -5.32
N ALA A 78 8.23 -32.83 -6.35
CA ALA A 78 9.46 -33.58 -6.42
C ALA A 78 10.20 -33.28 -7.73
N LEU A 79 11.51 -33.14 -7.62
CA LEU A 79 12.42 -33.06 -8.76
C LEU A 79 12.96 -34.46 -9.07
N GLY A 80 12.77 -34.88 -10.26
CA GLY A 80 13.29 -36.18 -10.75
C GLY A 80 14.81 -36.15 -10.91
N LYS A 81 15.36 -37.32 -11.23
CA LYS A 81 16.77 -37.43 -11.66
C LYS A 81 16.92 -36.92 -13.10
N PRO A 82 18.03 -36.27 -13.45
CA PRO A 82 18.33 -35.93 -14.83
C PRO A 82 18.50 -37.19 -15.67
N VAL A 83 18.10 -37.10 -16.92
CA VAL A 83 18.22 -38.25 -17.87
C VAL A 83 19.65 -38.44 -18.32
N PHE A 84 20.37 -37.35 -18.54
CA PHE A 84 21.76 -37.31 -19.00
C PHE A 84 22.62 -36.49 -18.04
N ASP A 85 23.91 -36.85 -17.98
CA ASP A 85 24.91 -36.06 -17.27
C ASP A 85 25.24 -34.76 -18.01
N VAL A 86 25.95 -33.86 -17.35
CA VAL A 86 26.33 -32.54 -17.88
C VAL A 86 27.12 -32.67 -19.18
N ASP A 87 28.15 -33.55 -19.21
CA ASP A 87 29.01 -33.74 -20.36
C ASP A 87 28.25 -34.35 -21.55
N GLU A 88 27.34 -35.27 -21.28
CA GLU A 88 26.49 -35.88 -22.28
C GLU A 88 25.48 -34.87 -22.85
N CYS A 89 24.93 -33.99 -22.04
CA CYS A 89 24.07 -32.91 -22.52
C CYS A 89 24.80 -31.92 -23.43
N VAL A 90 26.07 -31.60 -23.15
CA VAL A 90 26.91 -30.78 -24.02
C VAL A 90 27.18 -31.46 -25.34
N LEU A 91 27.54 -32.73 -25.32
CA LEU A 91 27.81 -33.52 -26.54
C LEU A 91 26.57 -33.70 -27.44
N ARG A 92 25.42 -33.94 -26.83
CA ARG A 92 24.15 -34.15 -27.55
C ARG A 92 23.45 -32.84 -27.95
N GLY A 93 23.89 -31.71 -27.45
CA GLY A 93 23.22 -30.41 -27.66
C GLY A 93 21.87 -30.30 -26.95
N THR A 94 21.68 -30.99 -25.82
CA THR A 94 20.43 -30.99 -25.03
C THR A 94 20.56 -30.15 -23.79
N THR A 95 19.44 -29.93 -23.13
CA THR A 95 19.39 -29.16 -21.85
C THR A 95 19.55 -30.12 -20.67
N TYR A 96 20.44 -29.76 -19.73
CA TYR A 96 20.58 -30.48 -18.48
C TYR A 96 19.40 -30.11 -17.57
N ALA A 97 18.38 -30.96 -17.50
CA ALA A 97 17.13 -30.74 -16.81
C ALA A 97 16.63 -31.98 -16.08
N CYS A 98 15.71 -31.79 -15.17
CA CYS A 98 15.00 -32.87 -14.51
C CYS A 98 13.49 -32.67 -14.60
N ALA A 99 12.74 -33.76 -14.50
CA ALA A 99 11.30 -33.75 -14.49
C ALA A 99 10.76 -33.14 -13.16
N LEU A 100 9.87 -32.15 -13.28
CA LEU A 100 9.11 -31.63 -12.17
C LEU A 100 7.79 -32.37 -12.08
N ARG A 101 7.53 -32.97 -10.93
CA ARG A 101 6.25 -33.60 -10.60
C ARG A 101 5.66 -32.90 -9.41
N VAL A 102 4.35 -32.61 -9.49
CA VAL A 102 3.61 -31.96 -8.41
C VAL A 102 2.55 -32.91 -7.92
N LYS A 103 2.55 -33.18 -6.62
CA LYS A 103 1.50 -33.94 -5.96
C LYS A 103 0.33 -33.04 -5.69
N VAL A 104 -0.79 -33.35 -6.29
CA VAL A 104 -2.03 -32.61 -6.14
C VAL A 104 -3.10 -33.47 -5.51
N ARG A 105 -3.98 -32.84 -4.75
CA ARG A 105 -5.13 -33.46 -4.10
C ARG A 105 -6.39 -32.84 -4.64
N LEU A 106 -7.25 -33.65 -5.26
CA LEU A 106 -8.57 -33.27 -5.70
C LEU A 106 -9.58 -33.60 -4.60
N ILE A 107 -10.22 -32.59 -4.05
CA ILE A 107 -11.28 -32.71 -3.07
C ILE A 107 -12.61 -32.48 -3.79
N ILE A 108 -13.51 -33.44 -3.69
CA ILE A 108 -14.88 -33.36 -4.25
C ILE A 108 -15.85 -33.17 -3.08
N TYR A 109 -16.62 -32.10 -3.13
CA TYR A 109 -17.64 -31.80 -2.13
C TYR A 109 -18.99 -32.34 -2.51
N ASP A 110 -19.79 -32.70 -1.50
CA ASP A 110 -21.16 -33.10 -1.69
C ASP A 110 -22.06 -31.86 -1.88
N LYS A 111 -22.85 -31.86 -2.96
CA LYS A 111 -23.76 -30.75 -3.30
C LYS A 111 -25.07 -30.78 -2.49
N GLU A 112 -25.42 -31.93 -1.93
CA GLU A 112 -26.69 -32.13 -1.25
C GLU A 112 -26.63 -31.82 0.24
N ALA A 113 -25.44 -31.74 0.81
CA ALA A 113 -25.25 -31.41 2.23
C ALA A 113 -25.24 -29.90 2.48
N SER A 114 -25.92 -29.45 3.51
CA SER A 114 -25.99 -28.04 3.94
C SER A 114 -24.64 -27.48 4.45
N SER A 115 -23.65 -28.34 4.68
CA SER A 115 -22.28 -28.00 5.00
C SER A 115 -21.35 -28.60 3.94
N LYS A 116 -20.18 -27.95 3.68
CA LYS A 116 -19.15 -28.47 2.75
C LYS A 116 -18.59 -29.81 3.24
N SER A 117 -19.36 -30.90 3.11
CA SER A 117 -18.88 -32.24 3.42
C SER A 117 -18.06 -32.78 2.24
N ILE A 118 -16.98 -33.48 2.56
CA ILE A 118 -16.09 -34.07 1.56
C ILE A 118 -16.70 -35.40 1.12
N LYS A 119 -16.95 -35.54 -0.17
CA LYS A 119 -17.47 -36.78 -0.76
C LYS A 119 -16.34 -37.74 -1.13
N ASP A 120 -15.25 -37.23 -1.72
CA ASP A 120 -14.13 -38.05 -2.18
C ASP A 120 -12.85 -37.22 -2.22
N ILE A 121 -11.71 -37.88 -2.00
CA ILE A 121 -10.36 -37.30 -2.10
C ILE A 121 -9.49 -38.17 -2.98
N LYS A 122 -8.91 -37.56 -4.03
CA LYS A 122 -7.97 -38.25 -4.93
C LYS A 122 -6.65 -37.53 -4.95
N GLU A 123 -5.56 -38.27 -4.74
CA GLU A 123 -4.20 -37.74 -4.86
C GLU A 123 -3.50 -38.35 -6.08
N GLN A 124 -2.74 -37.50 -6.78
CA GLN A 124 -1.97 -37.93 -7.95
C GLN A 124 -0.74 -37.05 -8.11
N ASP A 125 0.37 -37.69 -8.57
CA ASP A 125 1.57 -37.00 -9.03
C ASP A 125 1.39 -36.59 -10.49
N VAL A 126 1.38 -35.29 -10.76
CA VAL A 126 1.21 -34.72 -12.10
C VAL A 126 2.54 -34.22 -12.61
N TYR A 127 2.89 -34.64 -13.83
CA TYR A 127 4.06 -34.13 -14.55
C TYR A 127 3.75 -32.69 -15.03
N MET A 128 4.58 -31.74 -14.57
CA MET A 128 4.40 -30.32 -14.91
C MET A 128 5.39 -29.83 -15.98
N GLY A 129 6.36 -30.65 -16.36
CA GLY A 129 7.39 -30.28 -17.31
C GLY A 129 8.79 -30.54 -16.77
N GLU A 130 9.78 -29.91 -17.38
CA GLU A 130 11.18 -30.05 -17.00
C GLU A 130 11.72 -28.72 -16.46
N ILE A 131 12.58 -28.81 -15.46
CA ILE A 131 13.31 -27.67 -14.92
C ILE A 131 14.80 -27.86 -15.19
N PRO A 132 15.49 -26.86 -15.78
CA PRO A 132 16.93 -26.87 -15.91
C PRO A 132 17.62 -26.98 -14.56
N LEU A 133 18.61 -27.85 -14.45
CA LEU A 133 19.42 -28.04 -13.26
C LEU A 133 20.68 -27.19 -13.31
N MET A 134 21.04 -26.63 -12.18
CA MET A 134 22.31 -25.93 -12.03
C MET A 134 23.44 -26.91 -11.79
N THR A 135 24.55 -26.70 -12.44
CA THR A 135 25.79 -27.49 -12.26
C THR A 135 26.50 -27.08 -10.95
N GLY A 136 27.47 -27.85 -10.48
CA GLY A 136 28.28 -27.49 -9.31
C GLY A 136 29.06 -26.17 -9.45
N ASN A 137 29.24 -25.69 -10.69
CA ASN A 137 29.92 -24.44 -11.02
C ASN A 137 28.96 -23.21 -11.07
N GLY A 138 27.67 -23.41 -10.74
CA GLY A 138 26.68 -22.34 -10.81
C GLY A 138 26.21 -21.96 -12.19
N THR A 139 26.38 -22.84 -13.16
CA THR A 139 25.99 -22.66 -14.57
C THR A 139 24.79 -23.53 -14.92
N PHE A 140 24.17 -23.26 -16.08
CA PHE A 140 23.12 -24.08 -16.67
C PHE A 140 23.60 -24.55 -18.06
N VAL A 141 23.32 -25.77 -18.41
CA VAL A 141 23.53 -26.25 -19.78
C VAL A 141 22.20 -26.22 -20.51
N ILE A 142 22.08 -25.31 -21.46
CA ILE A 142 20.88 -25.10 -22.27
C ILE A 142 21.23 -25.36 -23.73
N ASN A 143 20.58 -26.35 -24.33
CA ASN A 143 20.84 -26.78 -25.71
C ASN A 143 22.34 -27.04 -25.96
N GLY A 144 23.00 -27.69 -25.02
CA GLY A 144 24.43 -28.00 -25.09
C GLY A 144 25.39 -26.84 -24.85
N THR A 145 24.87 -25.63 -24.56
CA THR A 145 25.68 -24.45 -24.28
C THR A 145 25.62 -24.11 -22.80
N GLU A 146 26.78 -23.95 -22.20
CA GLU A 146 26.87 -23.52 -20.79
C GLU A 146 26.55 -22.03 -20.67
N ARG A 147 25.61 -21.69 -19.75
CA ARG A 147 25.10 -20.34 -19.54
C ARG A 147 25.04 -20.00 -18.06
N VAL A 148 25.15 -18.73 -17.75
CA VAL A 148 25.06 -18.18 -16.39
C VAL A 148 23.96 -17.13 -16.33
N ILE A 149 23.20 -17.14 -15.24
CA ILE A 149 22.24 -16.08 -14.95
C ILE A 149 22.99 -14.91 -14.33
N VAL A 150 22.94 -13.76 -14.99
CA VAL A 150 23.56 -12.51 -14.49
C VAL A 150 22.54 -11.72 -13.71
N SER A 151 22.93 -11.24 -12.53
CA SER A 151 22.09 -10.35 -11.71
C SER A 151 21.82 -9.05 -12.46
N GLN A 152 20.54 -8.65 -12.51
CA GLN A 152 20.12 -7.42 -13.16
C GLN A 152 19.58 -6.45 -12.12
N LEU A 153 20.10 -5.22 -12.11
CA LEU A 153 19.60 -4.17 -11.28
C LEU A 153 18.26 -3.65 -11.82
N HIS A 154 17.31 -3.49 -10.93
CA HIS A 154 16.03 -2.88 -11.23
C HIS A 154 15.57 -2.00 -10.06
N ARG A 155 14.59 -1.15 -10.27
CA ARG A 155 13.96 -0.43 -9.16
C ARG A 155 13.32 -1.43 -8.21
N SER A 156 13.57 -1.28 -6.91
CA SER A 156 12.94 -2.13 -5.90
C SER A 156 11.41 -1.96 -5.93
N PRO A 157 10.64 -3.02 -5.71
CA PRO A 157 9.22 -2.87 -5.44
C PRO A 157 8.99 -2.00 -4.22
N GLY A 158 7.94 -1.18 -4.25
CA GLY A 158 7.61 -0.28 -3.15
C GLY A 158 6.94 0.99 -3.64
N VAL A 159 6.81 1.96 -2.73
CA VAL A 159 6.22 3.27 -2.99
C VAL A 159 7.32 4.32 -3.01
N PHE A 160 7.34 5.13 -4.06
CA PHE A 160 8.29 6.23 -4.24
C PHE A 160 7.52 7.54 -4.27
N PHE A 161 7.92 8.49 -3.45
CA PHE A 161 7.38 9.84 -3.43
C PHE A 161 8.34 10.79 -4.13
N ASP A 162 7.80 11.66 -4.97
CA ASP A 162 8.57 12.65 -5.72
C ASP A 162 7.76 13.95 -5.92
N HIS A 163 8.39 14.97 -6.43
CA HIS A 163 7.74 16.22 -6.83
C HIS A 163 8.44 16.82 -8.05
N ASP A 164 7.73 17.67 -8.80
CA ASP A 164 8.19 18.28 -10.05
C ASP A 164 9.19 19.44 -9.87
N ARG A 165 9.50 19.82 -8.63
CA ARG A 165 10.33 20.99 -8.27
C ARG A 165 9.78 22.31 -8.76
N GLY A 166 8.46 22.41 -8.93
CA GLY A 166 7.78 23.62 -9.42
C GLY A 166 8.04 23.96 -10.89
N LYS A 167 8.49 22.99 -11.70
CA LYS A 167 8.82 23.22 -13.11
C LYS A 167 7.62 23.12 -14.05
N THR A 168 6.59 22.38 -13.64
CA THR A 168 5.44 22.05 -14.49
C THR A 168 4.44 23.21 -14.60
N HIS A 169 4.28 23.99 -13.52
CA HIS A 169 3.32 25.08 -13.47
C HIS A 169 4.01 26.44 -13.31
N SER A 170 3.51 27.47 -13.99
CA SER A 170 4.08 28.82 -14.00
C SER A 170 4.13 29.51 -12.63
N SER A 171 3.25 29.10 -11.70
CA SER A 171 3.24 29.63 -10.32
C SER A 171 4.38 29.10 -9.43
N GLY A 172 5.18 28.14 -9.91
CA GLY A 172 6.21 27.48 -9.08
C GLY A 172 5.64 26.54 -8.02
N LYS A 173 4.36 26.22 -8.04
CA LYS A 173 3.71 25.29 -7.12
C LYS A 173 4.32 23.90 -7.25
N LEU A 174 4.64 23.28 -6.12
CA LEU A 174 5.15 21.90 -6.09
C LEU A 174 3.99 20.93 -6.33
N LEU A 175 4.09 20.15 -7.39
CA LEU A 175 3.15 19.08 -7.67
C LEU A 175 3.76 17.76 -7.19
N TYR A 176 3.16 17.19 -6.19
CA TYR A 176 3.61 15.92 -5.60
C TYR A 176 3.08 14.74 -6.40
N SER A 177 3.85 13.67 -6.38
CA SER A 177 3.47 12.41 -7.00
C SER A 177 3.93 11.23 -6.15
N ALA A 178 3.18 10.15 -6.21
CA ALA A 178 3.54 8.87 -5.60
C ALA A 178 3.47 7.79 -6.66
N ARG A 179 4.49 6.94 -6.72
CA ARG A 179 4.57 5.82 -7.66
C ARG A 179 4.66 4.52 -6.92
N ILE A 180 3.72 3.63 -7.18
CA ILE A 180 3.70 2.27 -6.65
C ILE A 180 4.28 1.34 -7.72
N ILE A 181 5.40 0.71 -7.39
CA ILE A 181 6.09 -0.25 -8.24
C ILE A 181 5.88 -1.63 -7.64
N PRO A 182 5.13 -2.54 -8.31
CA PRO A 182 4.96 -3.91 -7.85
C PRO A 182 6.19 -4.76 -8.19
N TYR A 183 6.31 -5.91 -7.55
CA TYR A 183 7.33 -6.90 -7.92
C TYR A 183 7.15 -7.36 -9.38
N ARG A 184 5.91 -7.56 -9.80
CA ARG A 184 5.53 -7.92 -11.17
C ARG A 184 4.16 -7.33 -11.49
N GLY A 185 4.05 -6.57 -12.58
CA GLY A 185 2.80 -5.97 -13.04
C GLY A 185 2.95 -4.52 -13.44
N SER A 186 1.83 -3.87 -13.70
CA SER A 186 1.77 -2.47 -14.13
C SER A 186 2.04 -1.53 -12.96
N TRP A 187 2.69 -0.41 -13.25
CA TRP A 187 2.92 0.65 -12.28
C TRP A 187 1.66 1.48 -12.07
N LEU A 188 1.47 1.95 -10.85
CA LEU A 188 0.40 2.86 -10.49
C LEU A 188 1.01 4.16 -9.99
N ASP A 189 0.70 5.25 -10.66
CA ASP A 189 1.14 6.59 -10.30
C ASP A 189 -0.05 7.39 -9.79
N PHE A 190 0.12 8.10 -8.66
CA PHE A 190 -0.78 9.14 -8.19
C PHE A 190 -0.11 10.49 -8.40
N GLU A 191 -0.81 11.44 -8.98
CA GLU A 191 -0.29 12.76 -9.32
C GLU A 191 -1.26 13.84 -8.88
N PHE A 192 -0.73 14.90 -8.25
CA PHE A 192 -1.51 16.10 -7.99
C PHE A 192 -1.56 17.01 -9.22
N ASP A 193 -2.72 17.55 -9.48
CA ASP A 193 -2.92 18.59 -10.51
C ASP A 193 -2.66 20.00 -9.91
N PRO A 194 -2.36 21.03 -10.70
CA PRO A 194 -2.32 22.43 -10.24
C PRO A 194 -3.57 22.91 -9.50
N LYS A 195 -4.71 22.28 -9.72
CA LYS A 195 -5.98 22.52 -9.04
C LYS A 195 -6.16 21.75 -7.73
N ASP A 196 -5.11 21.11 -7.23
CA ASP A 196 -5.11 20.26 -6.03
C ASP A 196 -5.97 19.00 -6.11
N GLN A 197 -6.37 18.57 -7.29
CA GLN A 197 -7.04 17.31 -7.52
C GLN A 197 -6.04 16.16 -7.65
N VAL A 198 -6.41 14.98 -7.21
CA VAL A 198 -5.58 13.78 -7.23
C VAL A 198 -6.00 12.86 -8.36
N PHE A 199 -5.06 12.54 -9.23
CA PHE A 199 -5.27 11.63 -10.35
C PHE A 199 -4.46 10.36 -10.19
N ALA A 200 -5.06 9.24 -10.60
CA ALA A 200 -4.38 7.96 -10.74
C ALA A 200 -4.06 7.70 -12.22
N ARG A 201 -2.90 7.08 -12.46
CA ARG A 201 -2.47 6.65 -13.79
C ARG A 201 -1.94 5.23 -13.72
N ILE A 202 -2.51 4.34 -14.49
CA ILE A 202 -2.10 2.95 -14.57
C ILE A 202 -1.23 2.76 -15.83
N ASP A 203 -0.01 2.28 -15.64
CA ASP A 203 0.91 1.95 -16.73
C ASP A 203 1.11 3.09 -17.75
N ARG A 204 1.24 4.33 -17.27
CA ARG A 204 1.40 5.55 -18.06
C ARG A 204 0.25 5.85 -19.04
N ARG A 205 -0.91 5.21 -18.89
CA ARG A 205 -2.10 5.49 -19.69
C ARG A 205 -2.74 6.82 -19.28
N ARG A 206 -3.90 7.14 -19.83
CA ARG A 206 -4.65 8.34 -19.50
C ARG A 206 -4.94 8.42 -18.00
N LYS A 207 -4.72 9.58 -17.39
CA LYS A 207 -5.05 9.83 -15.99
C LYS A 207 -6.55 9.79 -15.75
N LEU A 208 -6.96 9.29 -14.61
CA LEU A 208 -8.33 9.25 -14.11
C LEU A 208 -8.36 9.79 -12.67
N PRO A 209 -9.46 10.36 -12.18
CA PRO A 209 -9.57 10.77 -10.80
C PRO A 209 -9.29 9.60 -9.84
N ALA A 210 -8.54 9.84 -8.77
CA ALA A 210 -8.17 8.78 -7.82
C ALA A 210 -9.41 8.16 -7.15
N THR A 211 -10.46 8.96 -6.95
CA THR A 211 -11.75 8.50 -6.39
C THR A 211 -12.43 7.45 -7.26
N VAL A 212 -12.31 7.54 -8.59
CA VAL A 212 -12.83 6.52 -9.52
C VAL A 212 -12.14 5.18 -9.31
N LEU A 213 -10.81 5.20 -9.11
CA LEU A 213 -10.06 3.97 -8.80
C LEU A 213 -10.49 3.38 -7.46
N LEU A 214 -10.65 4.20 -6.42
CA LEU A 214 -11.09 3.73 -5.10
C LEU A 214 -12.50 3.14 -5.16
N ARG A 215 -13.44 3.77 -5.87
CA ARG A 215 -14.78 3.22 -6.10
C ARG A 215 -14.75 1.89 -6.86
N ALA A 216 -13.86 1.76 -7.84
CA ALA A 216 -13.67 0.50 -8.56
C ALA A 216 -13.12 -0.63 -7.67
N LEU A 217 -12.42 -0.29 -6.58
CA LEU A 217 -11.97 -1.24 -5.55
C LEU A 217 -13.07 -1.60 -4.55
N GLY A 218 -14.25 -0.97 -4.62
CA GLY A 218 -15.40 -1.29 -3.79
C GLY A 218 -15.63 -0.33 -2.61
N TYR A 219 -14.92 0.79 -2.54
CA TYR A 219 -15.14 1.81 -1.50
C TYR A 219 -16.26 2.76 -1.91
N GLU A 220 -17.18 3.04 -1.01
CA GLU A 220 -18.22 4.06 -1.18
C GLU A 220 -17.69 5.45 -0.84
N SER A 221 -18.47 6.49 -1.16
CA SER A 221 -18.04 7.89 -0.93
C SER A 221 -17.77 8.16 0.55
N GLU A 222 -18.60 7.62 1.44
CA GLU A 222 -18.44 7.76 2.90
C GLU A 222 -17.17 7.09 3.39
N ASP A 223 -16.88 5.86 2.92
CA ASP A 223 -15.65 5.13 3.26
C ASP A 223 -14.39 5.91 2.84
N ILE A 224 -14.43 6.50 1.64
CA ILE A 224 -13.32 7.30 1.13
C ILE A 224 -13.11 8.54 2.00
N LEU A 225 -14.18 9.25 2.36
CA LEU A 225 -14.05 10.44 3.22
C LEU A 225 -13.53 10.08 4.61
N GLU A 226 -14.04 9.00 5.22
CA GLU A 226 -13.59 8.53 6.54
C GLU A 226 -12.11 8.07 6.51
N MET A 227 -11.64 7.51 5.38
CA MET A 227 -10.25 7.09 5.21
C MET A 227 -9.26 8.27 5.18
N PHE A 228 -9.64 9.40 4.60
CA PHE A 228 -8.74 10.53 4.37
C PHE A 228 -8.94 11.71 5.30
N TYR A 229 -10.11 11.84 5.93
CA TYR A 229 -10.46 12.98 6.77
C TYR A 229 -10.89 12.54 8.16
N GLU A 230 -10.55 13.38 9.13
CA GLU A 230 -11.17 13.31 10.44
C GLU A 230 -12.51 14.04 10.42
N ASN A 231 -13.48 13.57 11.17
CA ASN A 231 -14.79 14.19 11.25
C ASN A 231 -14.86 15.20 12.39
N THR A 232 -15.68 16.22 12.19
CA THR A 232 -16.11 17.15 13.24
C THR A 232 -17.62 17.07 13.35
N THR A 233 -18.11 16.74 14.54
CA THR A 233 -19.55 16.65 14.83
C THR A 233 -20.04 17.99 15.32
N PHE A 234 -21.10 18.47 14.71
CA PHE A 234 -21.85 19.65 15.12
C PHE A 234 -23.23 19.22 15.60
N GLU A 235 -23.62 19.75 16.76
CA GLU A 235 -24.98 19.62 17.28
C GLU A 235 -25.72 20.93 17.01
N LEU A 236 -26.80 20.88 16.25
CA LEU A 236 -27.63 22.05 15.95
C LEU A 236 -28.47 22.40 17.17
N VAL A 237 -28.25 23.56 17.72
CA VAL A 237 -29.00 24.09 18.85
C VAL A 237 -30.01 25.13 18.33
N ASP A 238 -31.07 25.42 19.09
CA ASP A 238 -32.02 26.48 18.74
C ASP A 238 -31.31 27.84 18.67
N ASP A 239 -31.91 28.83 17.98
CA ASP A 239 -31.41 30.21 17.81
C ASP A 239 -30.20 30.42 16.89
N ASN A 240 -30.12 29.70 15.74
CA ASN A 240 -29.06 29.87 14.73
C ASN A 240 -27.63 29.62 15.26
N MET A 241 -27.50 28.75 16.22
CA MET A 241 -26.24 28.33 16.79
C MET A 241 -26.05 26.81 16.70
N ALA A 242 -24.82 26.41 16.57
CA ALA A 242 -24.42 25.03 16.69
C ALA A 242 -23.34 24.86 17.75
N SER A 243 -23.21 23.68 18.29
CA SER A 243 -22.14 23.35 19.23
C SER A 243 -21.20 22.33 18.60
N MET A 244 -19.91 22.46 18.87
CA MET A 244 -18.89 21.51 18.46
C MET A 244 -17.91 21.20 19.57
N ALA A 245 -17.36 19.99 19.59
CA ALA A 245 -16.31 19.63 20.54
C ALA A 245 -15.02 20.43 20.27
N LEU A 246 -14.41 20.95 21.31
CA LEU A 246 -13.15 21.69 21.25
C LEU A 246 -11.99 20.70 21.04
N VAL A 247 -11.33 20.78 19.90
CA VAL A 247 -10.06 20.09 19.65
C VAL A 247 -8.93 21.11 19.57
N PRO A 248 -8.18 21.33 20.67
CA PRO A 248 -7.21 22.43 20.76
C PRO A 248 -6.15 22.43 19.65
N LYS A 249 -5.71 21.25 19.24
CA LYS A 249 -4.68 21.09 18.19
C LYS A 249 -5.13 21.60 16.83
N ARG A 250 -6.43 21.48 16.51
CA ARG A 250 -7.00 21.90 15.22
C ARG A 250 -7.13 23.41 15.11
N LEU A 251 -7.29 24.10 16.23
CA LEU A 251 -7.46 25.54 16.25
C LEU A 251 -6.15 26.33 16.26
N GLN A 252 -5.03 25.68 16.61
CA GLN A 252 -3.76 26.38 16.74
C GLN A 252 -3.23 26.84 15.38
N GLY A 253 -3.10 28.15 15.24
CA GLY A 253 -2.57 28.78 14.03
C GLY A 253 -3.63 29.32 13.08
N ASP A 254 -4.89 28.90 13.24
CA ASP A 254 -6.01 29.38 12.45
C ASP A 254 -6.47 30.78 12.84
N MET A 255 -7.19 31.45 11.95
CA MET A 255 -7.88 32.69 12.23
C MET A 255 -9.24 32.37 12.87
N ALA A 256 -9.53 32.98 14.00
CA ALA A 256 -10.84 32.82 14.65
C ALA A 256 -11.94 33.41 13.75
N ALA A 257 -12.84 32.56 13.26
CA ALA A 257 -13.97 32.98 12.44
C ALA A 257 -15.08 33.65 13.29
N PHE A 258 -15.11 33.37 14.58
CA PHE A 258 -16.08 33.88 15.55
C PHE A 258 -15.38 34.12 16.90
N ASP A 259 -16.07 34.79 17.82
CA ASP A 259 -15.56 35.04 19.16
C ASP A 259 -15.55 33.75 19.98
N ILE A 260 -14.34 33.28 20.38
CA ILE A 260 -14.18 32.10 21.20
C ILE A 260 -14.29 32.50 22.68
N MET A 261 -15.34 32.02 23.34
CA MET A 261 -15.67 32.36 24.71
C MET A 261 -15.37 31.20 25.67
N ALA A 262 -15.02 31.55 26.91
CA ALA A 262 -15.01 30.64 28.05
C ALA A 262 -15.95 31.20 29.12
N GLY A 263 -17.17 30.68 29.17
CA GLY A 263 -18.26 31.30 29.93
C GLY A 263 -18.56 32.70 29.39
N ASP A 264 -18.54 33.71 30.25
CA ASP A 264 -18.80 35.11 29.88
C ASP A 264 -17.55 35.87 29.39
N THR A 265 -16.39 35.23 29.30
CA THR A 265 -15.14 35.91 28.93
C THR A 265 -14.70 35.53 27.52
N VAL A 266 -14.51 36.53 26.66
CA VAL A 266 -13.94 36.34 25.33
C VAL A 266 -12.44 36.08 25.46
N ILE A 267 -11.98 34.88 25.01
CA ILE A 267 -10.58 34.52 25.00
C ILE A 267 -9.92 34.94 23.69
N VAL A 268 -10.60 34.74 22.55
CA VAL A 268 -10.14 35.16 21.24
C VAL A 268 -11.26 35.89 20.52
N GLU A 269 -11.01 37.13 20.11
CA GLU A 269 -11.93 37.88 19.26
C GLU A 269 -11.90 37.38 17.82
N SER A 270 -13.02 37.47 17.13
CA SER A 270 -13.12 37.17 15.68
C SER A 270 -12.08 37.95 14.88
N GLY A 271 -11.48 37.30 13.87
CA GLY A 271 -10.42 37.86 13.02
C GLY A 271 -9.02 37.83 13.63
N ARG A 272 -8.84 37.32 14.86
CA ARG A 272 -7.52 37.17 15.47
C ARG A 272 -6.97 35.77 15.28
N ARG A 273 -5.63 35.66 15.13
CA ARG A 273 -4.94 34.37 15.03
C ARG A 273 -4.92 33.67 16.38
N ILE A 274 -5.33 32.43 16.41
CA ILE A 274 -5.34 31.58 17.60
C ILE A 274 -3.91 31.13 17.91
N THR A 275 -3.39 31.57 19.07
CA THR A 275 -2.02 31.27 19.51
C THR A 275 -2.01 30.14 20.55
N ALA A 276 -0.85 29.52 20.77
CA ALA A 276 -0.63 28.52 21.81
C ALA A 276 -0.99 29.06 23.23
N ARG A 277 -0.98 30.41 23.45
CA ARG A 277 -1.40 31.00 24.68
C ARG A 277 -2.92 30.91 24.86
N HIS A 278 -3.67 31.18 23.81
CA HIS A 278 -5.13 31.09 23.81
C HIS A 278 -5.59 29.64 24.04
N ILE A 279 -4.92 28.67 23.40
CA ILE A 279 -5.19 27.26 23.64
C ILE A 279 -5.03 26.88 25.11
N ARG A 280 -3.90 27.27 25.74
CA ARG A 280 -3.68 27.04 27.17
C ARG A 280 -4.69 27.71 28.08
N GLN A 281 -5.26 28.86 27.67
CA GLN A 281 -6.33 29.53 28.41
C GLN A 281 -7.65 28.76 28.32
N LEU A 282 -7.97 28.23 27.11
CA LEU A 282 -9.15 27.38 26.91
C LEU A 282 -9.04 26.07 27.70
N GLU A 283 -7.87 25.42 27.67
CA GLU A 283 -7.59 24.20 28.45
C GLU A 283 -7.73 24.46 29.97
N LYS A 284 -7.20 25.58 30.47
CA LYS A 284 -7.33 25.95 31.88
C LYS A 284 -8.76 26.27 32.30
N ALA A 285 -9.56 26.76 31.37
CA ALA A 285 -10.97 27.06 31.62
C ALA A 285 -11.86 25.81 31.47
N ASN A 286 -11.28 24.64 31.17
CA ASN A 286 -11.97 23.36 30.92
C ASN A 286 -13.13 23.50 29.93
N VAL A 287 -12.92 24.25 28.85
CA VAL A 287 -13.90 24.36 27.77
C VAL A 287 -13.82 23.11 26.92
N GLU A 288 -14.86 22.31 26.93
CA GLU A 288 -14.96 21.07 26.13
C GLU A 288 -15.77 21.25 24.84
N VAL A 289 -16.70 22.23 24.85
CA VAL A 289 -17.62 22.51 23.76
C VAL A 289 -17.54 23.98 23.39
N LEU A 290 -17.52 24.25 22.09
CA LEU A 290 -17.60 25.60 21.53
C LEU A 290 -18.99 25.84 20.93
N SER A 291 -19.58 27.00 21.24
CA SER A 291 -20.77 27.47 20.53
C SER A 291 -20.33 28.24 19.29
N VAL A 292 -20.84 27.88 18.15
CA VAL A 292 -20.46 28.44 16.83
C VAL A 292 -21.71 28.95 16.12
N PRO A 293 -21.65 30.10 15.42
CA PRO A 293 -22.77 30.56 14.61
C PRO A 293 -22.98 29.66 13.38
N ASP A 294 -24.22 29.63 12.89
CA ASP A 294 -24.58 28.85 11.70
C ASP A 294 -23.73 29.20 10.47
N GLU A 295 -23.31 30.46 10.36
CA GLU A 295 -22.41 30.92 9.27
C GLU A 295 -21.09 30.13 9.20
N TYR A 296 -20.66 29.58 10.35
CA TYR A 296 -19.44 28.75 10.43
C TYR A 296 -19.59 27.36 9.76
N LEU A 297 -20.83 26.89 9.61
CA LEU A 297 -21.13 25.63 8.93
C LEU A 297 -21.24 25.80 7.40
N LEU A 298 -21.50 27.02 6.93
CA LEU A 298 -21.66 27.28 5.50
C LEU A 298 -20.36 26.98 4.73
N GLY A 299 -20.48 26.32 3.60
CA GLY A 299 -19.34 25.90 2.78
C GLY A 299 -18.60 24.66 3.26
N ARG A 300 -18.95 24.13 4.46
CA ARG A 300 -18.40 22.85 4.92
C ARG A 300 -19.05 21.68 4.20
N ARG A 301 -18.32 20.59 4.07
CA ARG A 301 -18.82 19.37 3.41
C ARG A 301 -19.15 18.32 4.45
N VAL A 302 -20.26 17.62 4.25
CA VAL A 302 -20.70 16.55 5.14
C VAL A 302 -19.89 15.28 4.90
N ALA A 303 -19.57 14.58 6.00
CA ALA A 303 -18.84 13.32 5.94
C ALA A 303 -19.71 12.15 5.51
N LYS A 304 -20.98 12.17 5.91
CA LYS A 304 -21.98 11.11 5.61
C LYS A 304 -23.24 11.71 5.01
N ALA A 305 -23.96 10.89 4.28
CA ALA A 305 -25.26 11.29 3.74
C ALA A 305 -26.25 11.57 4.90
N ILE A 306 -26.94 12.70 4.82
CA ILE A 306 -27.96 13.08 5.79
C ILE A 306 -29.33 12.73 5.25
N ILE A 307 -30.00 11.82 5.95
CA ILE A 307 -31.29 11.26 5.56
C ILE A 307 -32.36 11.73 6.56
N ASP A 308 -33.48 12.18 6.04
CA ASP A 308 -34.65 12.46 6.85
C ASP A 308 -35.22 11.16 7.42
N THR A 309 -35.21 11.00 8.73
CA THR A 309 -35.67 9.78 9.41
C THR A 309 -37.17 9.55 9.26
N ALA A 310 -37.96 10.58 8.93
CA ALA A 310 -39.41 10.50 8.79
C ALA A 310 -39.83 10.08 7.37
N SER A 311 -39.19 10.64 6.34
CA SER A 311 -39.54 10.38 4.94
C SER A 311 -38.60 9.36 4.24
N GLY A 312 -37.41 9.12 4.79
CA GLY A 312 -36.36 8.34 4.13
C GLY A 312 -35.70 9.04 2.94
N GLU A 313 -35.97 10.32 2.75
CA GLU A 313 -35.39 11.14 1.67
C GLU A 313 -33.98 11.60 2.04
N VAL A 314 -33.06 11.51 1.08
CA VAL A 314 -31.70 12.02 1.24
C VAL A 314 -31.74 13.55 1.10
N LEU A 315 -31.45 14.26 2.19
CA LEU A 315 -31.41 15.73 2.22
C LEU A 315 -30.09 16.27 1.63
N LEU A 316 -29.00 15.60 1.94
CA LEU A 316 -27.68 15.95 1.43
C LEU A 316 -26.86 14.67 1.29
N GLU A 317 -26.25 14.45 0.13
CA GLU A 317 -25.34 13.32 -0.10
C GLU A 317 -23.99 13.52 0.60
N ALA A 318 -23.26 12.43 0.84
CA ALA A 318 -21.89 12.50 1.35
C ALA A 318 -21.02 13.37 0.44
N ASN A 319 -20.14 14.18 1.02
CA ASN A 319 -19.35 15.22 0.36
C ASN A 319 -20.17 16.41 -0.17
N GLY A 320 -21.46 16.50 0.13
CA GLY A 320 -22.28 17.66 -0.21
C GLY A 320 -21.89 18.88 0.60
N GLU A 321 -21.98 20.06 0.00
CA GLU A 321 -21.69 21.34 0.64
C GLU A 321 -22.92 21.87 1.38
N ILE A 322 -22.72 22.32 2.62
CA ILE A 322 -23.79 22.92 3.42
C ILE A 322 -24.04 24.34 2.95
N THR A 323 -25.22 24.57 2.35
CA THR A 323 -25.71 25.89 1.97
C THR A 323 -26.74 26.36 3.00
N GLU A 324 -27.11 27.68 2.96
CA GLU A 324 -28.15 28.21 3.83
C GLU A 324 -29.48 27.46 3.69
N GLU A 325 -29.86 27.12 2.46
CA GLU A 325 -31.11 26.40 2.18
C GLU A 325 -31.10 24.99 2.81
N VAL A 326 -29.96 24.29 2.72
CA VAL A 326 -29.77 22.96 3.30
C VAL A 326 -29.78 23.03 4.82
N LEU A 327 -29.15 24.04 5.40
CA LEU A 327 -29.11 24.21 6.86
C LEU A 327 -30.51 24.50 7.43
N HIS A 328 -31.29 25.33 6.75
CA HIS A 328 -32.70 25.54 7.09
C HIS A 328 -33.51 24.26 6.99
N ALA A 329 -33.32 23.48 5.93
CA ALA A 329 -33.99 22.19 5.77
C ALA A 329 -33.63 21.19 6.90
N PHE A 330 -32.39 21.19 7.38
CA PHE A 330 -31.99 20.37 8.53
C PHE A 330 -32.75 20.76 9.80
N ARG A 331 -32.87 22.06 10.06
CA ARG A 331 -33.62 22.59 11.22
C ARG A 331 -35.11 22.27 11.12
N ASP A 332 -35.73 22.51 9.98
CA ASP A 332 -37.15 22.25 9.75
C ASP A 332 -37.51 20.76 9.92
N LYS A 333 -36.59 19.87 9.56
CA LYS A 333 -36.77 18.41 9.68
C LYS A 333 -36.25 17.83 11.00
N GLY A 334 -35.77 18.68 11.92
CA GLY A 334 -35.35 18.28 13.26
C GLY A 334 -34.05 17.44 13.28
N ILE A 335 -33.17 17.63 12.31
CA ILE A 335 -31.84 17.04 12.33
C ILE A 335 -31.04 17.72 13.44
N SER A 336 -30.63 16.95 14.44
CA SER A 336 -29.90 17.46 15.60
C SER A 336 -28.38 17.42 15.45
N THR A 337 -27.86 16.53 14.61
CA THR A 337 -26.42 16.26 14.52
C THR A 337 -25.98 16.24 13.06
N VAL A 338 -24.88 16.95 12.77
CA VAL A 338 -24.26 16.99 11.43
C VAL A 338 -22.78 16.68 11.56
N GLU A 339 -22.30 15.68 10.84
CA GLU A 339 -20.88 15.35 10.77
C GLU A 339 -20.28 15.97 9.51
N THR A 340 -19.25 16.80 9.68
CA THR A 340 -18.51 17.41 8.57
C THR A 340 -17.08 16.90 8.53
N ILE A 341 -16.46 16.89 7.35
CA ILE A 341 -15.04 16.60 7.21
C ILE A 341 -14.23 17.80 7.75
N TYR A 342 -13.13 17.47 8.42
CA TYR A 342 -12.17 18.49 8.86
C TYR A 342 -11.14 18.73 7.76
N THR A 343 -11.03 19.97 7.30
CA THR A 343 -10.01 20.43 6.35
C THR A 343 -9.35 21.70 6.84
N ASN A 344 -8.07 21.86 6.53
CA ASN A 344 -7.31 23.08 6.83
C ASN A 344 -6.40 23.45 5.64
N GLU A 345 -5.78 24.64 5.69
CA GLU A 345 -4.89 25.14 4.64
C GLU A 345 -3.44 24.66 4.79
N ILE A 346 -3.10 23.92 5.85
CA ILE A 346 -1.70 23.60 6.20
C ILE A 346 -1.33 22.20 5.74
N ASP A 347 -2.05 21.18 6.21
CA ASP A 347 -1.71 19.76 6.03
C ASP A 347 -2.89 18.87 5.63
N CYS A 348 -4.11 19.33 5.80
CA CYS A 348 -5.31 18.57 5.52
C CYS A 348 -6.23 19.33 4.55
N GLY A 349 -5.74 19.55 3.32
CA GLY A 349 -6.53 20.21 2.28
C GLY A 349 -7.65 19.33 1.71
N PRO A 350 -8.63 19.91 1.01
CA PRO A 350 -9.80 19.19 0.47
C PRO A 350 -9.48 18.37 -0.80
N PHE A 351 -8.27 17.84 -0.92
CA PHE A 351 -7.75 17.23 -2.15
C PHE A 351 -8.60 16.09 -2.69
N ILE A 352 -8.97 15.13 -1.83
CA ILE A 352 -9.80 13.98 -2.20
C ILE A 352 -11.27 14.39 -2.35
N SER A 353 -11.74 15.28 -1.48
CA SER A 353 -13.09 15.83 -1.51
C SER A 353 -13.35 16.62 -2.82
N ASP A 354 -12.34 17.31 -3.34
CA ASP A 354 -12.42 18.05 -4.62
C ASP A 354 -12.17 17.17 -5.86
N THR A 355 -11.69 15.95 -5.66
CA THR A 355 -11.40 14.99 -6.74
C THR A 355 -12.62 14.18 -7.12
#